data_4d71f200a0649233eb67c5e0af60a673
#
_entry.id   4d71f200a0649233eb67c5e0af60a673
#
_cell.length_a   1.000
_cell.length_b   1.000
_cell.length_c   1.000
_cell.angle_alpha   90.00
_cell.angle_beta   90.00
_cell.angle_gamma   90.00
#
_symmetry.space_group_name_H-M   'P 1'
#
loop_
_entity.id
_entity.type
_entity.pdbx_description
1 polymer ?
#
loop_
_entity_poly.entity_id
_entity_poly.type
_entity_poly.pdbx_seq_one_letter_code
_entity_poly.pdbx_strand_id
1 'polypeptide(L)'
;MQLFYAPDITPPLYTLSEEESKHCVRVLRLGRGDTLHITDGRGNLFCCQITDDNPKRCTVRVTTTQAQWEPLPYRLVMAVAPTKNADRFEWFLEKATEVGVSAIVPLETEHSERRVFKPERAGKVITAAMKQSLKAYRPELHPLTPFREAAARPFDGRKFIAHCAPALSPAGKIYLPATLRKGEAALVFIGPEGDFSAEEIAFACAN
;
A
#
# COMPACT_ATOMS: atom_id res chain seq x y z
N MET A 1 -17.66 -11.67 1.68
CA MET A 1 -16.73 -11.71 2.84
C MET A 1 -16.56 -10.30 3.36
N GLN A 2 -16.62 -10.09 4.69
CA GLN A 2 -16.27 -8.78 5.30
C GLN A 2 -14.91 -8.91 5.94
N LEU A 3 -13.99 -8.03 5.55
CA LEU A 3 -12.61 -8.03 6.04
C LEU A 3 -12.36 -6.85 6.97
N PHE A 4 -11.85 -7.15 8.16
CA PHE A 4 -11.41 -6.19 9.17
C PHE A 4 -9.88 -6.16 9.23
N TYR A 5 -9.33 -5.08 9.78
CA TYR A 5 -7.90 -4.91 9.93
C TYR A 5 -7.52 -4.77 11.41
N ALA A 6 -6.64 -5.65 11.88
CA ALA A 6 -6.13 -5.65 13.24
C ALA A 6 -4.64 -6.07 13.23
N PRO A 7 -3.70 -5.10 13.18
CA PRO A 7 -2.27 -5.40 13.07
C PRO A 7 -1.67 -6.10 14.30
N ASP A 8 -2.38 -6.06 15.41
CA ASP A 8 -2.00 -6.59 16.72
C ASP A 8 -2.81 -7.82 17.16
N ILE A 9 -3.61 -8.40 16.25
CA ILE A 9 -4.44 -9.55 16.56
C ILE A 9 -3.61 -10.72 17.09
N THR A 10 -4.05 -11.26 18.24
CA THR A 10 -3.43 -12.41 18.88
C THR A 10 -4.52 -13.41 19.29
N PRO A 11 -4.50 -14.63 18.74
CA PRO A 11 -5.42 -15.70 19.15
C PRO A 11 -5.27 -16.08 20.63
N PRO A 12 -6.30 -16.64 21.31
CA PRO A 12 -7.55 -17.09 20.72
C PRO A 12 -8.68 -16.06 20.73
N LEU A 13 -8.56 -14.97 21.49
CA LEU A 13 -9.58 -13.93 21.62
C LEU A 13 -8.99 -12.57 21.24
N TYR A 14 -9.77 -11.77 20.55
CA TYR A 14 -9.39 -10.42 20.18
C TYR A 14 -10.58 -9.46 20.34
N THR A 15 -10.32 -8.26 20.84
CA THR A 15 -11.33 -7.20 20.94
C THR A 15 -11.05 -6.15 19.87
N LEU A 16 -12.00 -5.95 18.97
CA LEU A 16 -11.93 -4.95 17.92
C LEU A 16 -11.81 -3.53 18.51
N SER A 17 -11.13 -2.64 17.79
CA SER A 17 -11.12 -1.21 18.13
C SER A 17 -12.55 -0.66 18.21
N GLU A 18 -12.75 0.48 18.85
CA GLU A 18 -14.08 1.09 18.96
C GLU A 18 -14.66 1.42 17.57
N GLU A 19 -13.83 1.87 16.62
CA GLU A 19 -14.24 2.18 15.24
C GLU A 19 -14.70 0.89 14.52
N GLU A 20 -13.91 -0.17 14.57
CA GLU A 20 -14.24 -1.44 13.93
C GLU A 20 -15.42 -2.15 14.64
N SER A 21 -15.54 -2.01 15.96
CA SER A 21 -16.70 -2.50 16.71
C SER A 21 -17.99 -1.83 16.28
N LYS A 22 -17.98 -0.50 16.15
CA LYS A 22 -19.13 0.26 15.63
C LYS A 22 -19.48 -0.14 14.20
N HIS A 23 -18.47 -0.29 13.36
CA HIS A 23 -18.67 -0.73 11.97
C HIS A 23 -19.30 -2.13 11.93
N CYS A 24 -18.75 -3.08 12.68
CA CYS A 24 -19.24 -4.46 12.78
C CYS A 24 -20.71 -4.52 13.20
N VAL A 25 -21.02 -3.93 14.37
CA VAL A 25 -22.31 -4.12 15.02
C VAL A 25 -23.38 -3.18 14.49
N ARG A 26 -23.06 -1.90 14.24
CA ARG A 26 -24.08 -0.89 13.86
C ARG A 26 -24.25 -0.76 12.35
N VAL A 27 -23.16 -0.86 11.56
CA VAL A 27 -23.21 -0.69 10.11
C VAL A 27 -23.51 -2.01 9.44
N LEU A 28 -22.72 -3.04 9.72
CA LEU A 28 -22.89 -4.37 9.15
C LEU A 28 -23.97 -5.20 9.85
N ARG A 29 -24.39 -4.77 11.07
CA ARG A 29 -25.43 -5.44 11.88
C ARG A 29 -25.10 -6.89 12.23
N LEU A 30 -23.80 -7.18 12.36
CA LEU A 30 -23.35 -8.49 12.80
C LEU A 30 -23.53 -8.61 14.32
N GLY A 31 -23.97 -9.80 14.77
CA GLY A 31 -24.24 -10.12 16.17
C GLY A 31 -23.47 -11.33 16.66
N ARG A 32 -23.70 -11.68 17.92
CA ARG A 32 -23.08 -12.83 18.56
C ARG A 32 -23.36 -14.13 17.79
N GLY A 33 -22.30 -14.88 17.48
CA GLY A 33 -22.37 -16.12 16.71
C GLY A 33 -22.04 -15.92 15.22
N ASP A 34 -22.14 -14.68 14.69
CA ASP A 34 -21.81 -14.41 13.31
C ASP A 34 -20.29 -14.52 13.06
N THR A 35 -19.94 -14.78 11.82
CA THR A 35 -18.56 -14.95 11.38
C THR A 35 -18.08 -13.71 10.62
N LEU A 36 -16.84 -13.30 10.90
CA LEU A 36 -16.14 -12.27 10.18
C LEU A 36 -14.67 -12.66 9.92
N HIS A 37 -14.01 -11.93 9.06
CA HIS A 37 -12.60 -12.17 8.74
C HIS A 37 -11.76 -10.96 9.16
N ILE A 38 -10.57 -11.24 9.69
CA ILE A 38 -9.61 -10.22 10.11
C ILE A 38 -8.28 -10.51 9.42
N THR A 39 -7.57 -9.47 9.00
CA THR A 39 -6.18 -9.57 8.58
C THR A 39 -5.29 -8.72 9.47
N ASP A 40 -4.06 -9.17 9.69
CA ASP A 40 -3.01 -8.38 10.34
C ASP A 40 -2.25 -7.47 9.36
N GLY A 41 -2.58 -7.55 8.06
CA GLY A 41 -1.90 -6.83 6.99
C GLY A 41 -0.51 -7.39 6.61
N ARG A 42 -0.12 -8.53 7.19
CA ARG A 42 1.16 -9.22 6.93
C ARG A 42 0.98 -10.56 6.23
N GLY A 43 -0.23 -10.78 5.70
CA GLY A 43 -0.56 -11.99 4.95
C GLY A 43 -1.29 -13.06 5.76
N ASN A 44 -1.65 -12.80 7.02
CA ASN A 44 -2.47 -13.72 7.77
C ASN A 44 -3.96 -13.35 7.63
N LEU A 45 -4.79 -14.35 7.37
CA LEU A 45 -6.24 -14.26 7.39
C LEU A 45 -6.78 -15.08 8.55
N PHE A 46 -7.51 -14.42 9.43
CA PHE A 46 -8.16 -15.02 10.59
C PHE A 46 -9.66 -15.12 10.33
N CYS A 47 -10.22 -16.32 10.40
CA CYS A 47 -11.66 -16.51 10.50
C CYS A 47 -12.04 -16.41 11.96
N CYS A 48 -13.03 -15.59 12.28
CA CYS A 48 -13.40 -15.27 13.64
C CYS A 48 -14.92 -15.37 13.85
N GLN A 49 -15.32 -15.79 15.03
CA GLN A 49 -16.73 -15.78 15.46
C GLN A 49 -16.93 -14.73 16.56
N ILE A 50 -17.99 -13.93 16.44
CA ILE A 50 -18.34 -12.92 17.44
C ILE A 50 -18.83 -13.59 18.73
N THR A 51 -18.18 -13.26 19.84
CA THR A 51 -18.55 -13.75 21.18
C THR A 51 -19.25 -12.70 22.04
N ASP A 52 -18.94 -11.40 21.79
CA ASP A 52 -19.60 -10.24 22.40
C ASP A 52 -19.79 -9.16 21.34
N ASP A 53 -21.03 -8.78 21.05
CA ASP A 53 -21.44 -7.81 20.05
C ASP A 53 -21.60 -6.39 20.59
N ASN A 54 -20.84 -6.05 21.63
CA ASN A 54 -20.85 -4.69 22.16
C ASN A 54 -20.30 -3.69 21.14
N PRO A 55 -21.05 -2.63 20.74
CA PRO A 55 -20.64 -1.71 19.68
C PRO A 55 -19.43 -0.82 20.02
N LYS A 56 -18.93 -0.86 21.26
CA LYS A 56 -17.70 -0.16 21.66
C LYS A 56 -16.50 -1.09 21.81
N ARG A 57 -16.76 -2.41 21.99
CA ARG A 57 -15.72 -3.40 22.29
C ARG A 57 -16.17 -4.80 21.83
N CYS A 58 -16.46 -4.94 20.56
CA CYS A 58 -16.85 -6.23 19.98
C CYS A 58 -15.69 -7.22 20.13
N THR A 59 -15.97 -8.36 20.77
CA THR A 59 -14.97 -9.40 21.00
C THR A 59 -15.22 -10.59 20.08
N VAL A 60 -14.17 -11.11 19.51
CA VAL A 60 -14.21 -12.24 18.59
C VAL A 60 -13.29 -13.35 19.08
N ARG A 61 -13.66 -14.59 18.77
CA ARG A 61 -12.80 -15.77 18.91
C ARG A 61 -12.26 -16.16 17.55
N VAL A 62 -10.95 -16.29 17.44
CA VAL A 62 -10.30 -16.84 16.26
C VAL A 62 -10.58 -18.34 16.17
N THR A 63 -11.20 -18.78 15.10
CA THR A 63 -11.52 -20.18 14.83
C THR A 63 -10.49 -20.86 13.94
N THR A 64 -10.00 -20.16 12.93
CA THR A 64 -8.93 -20.65 12.06
C THR A 64 -8.00 -19.51 11.67
N THR A 65 -6.75 -19.86 11.37
CA THR A 65 -5.75 -18.93 10.85
C THR A 65 -5.15 -19.52 9.58
N GLN A 66 -5.14 -18.75 8.52
CA GLN A 66 -4.48 -19.08 7.26
C GLN A 66 -3.33 -18.11 7.06
N ALA A 67 -2.10 -18.62 7.14
CA ALA A 67 -0.90 -17.84 6.83
C ALA A 67 -0.69 -17.73 5.32
N GLN A 68 -0.03 -16.66 4.89
CA GLN A 68 0.29 -16.39 3.49
C GLN A 68 -0.94 -16.50 2.56
N TRP A 69 -2.05 -15.87 2.97
CA TRP A 69 -3.28 -15.89 2.19
C TRP A 69 -3.13 -15.04 0.93
N GLU A 70 -3.23 -15.69 -0.24
CA GLU A 70 -3.10 -15.09 -1.57
C GLU A 70 -1.88 -14.18 -1.73
N PRO A 71 -0.64 -14.67 -1.49
CA PRO A 71 0.55 -13.87 -1.67
C PRO A 71 0.75 -13.53 -3.14
N LEU A 72 1.16 -12.30 -3.40
CA LEU A 72 1.54 -11.92 -4.76
C LEU A 72 2.91 -12.52 -5.12
N PRO A 73 3.06 -13.04 -6.35
CA PRO A 73 4.30 -13.69 -6.79
C PRO A 73 5.38 -12.68 -7.20
N TYR A 74 5.28 -11.43 -6.80
CA TYR A 74 6.21 -10.34 -7.13
C TYR A 74 6.30 -9.33 -5.99
N ARG A 75 7.36 -8.53 -6.02
CA ARG A 75 7.51 -7.35 -5.17
C ARG A 75 7.53 -6.10 -6.03
N LEU A 76 6.51 -5.27 -5.93
CA LEU A 76 6.40 -4.00 -6.62
C LEU A 76 6.45 -2.86 -5.61
N VAL A 77 7.44 -1.97 -5.77
CA VAL A 77 7.57 -0.74 -4.99
C VAL A 77 7.32 0.45 -5.92
N MET A 78 6.42 1.33 -5.51
CA MET A 78 6.10 2.55 -6.24
C MET A 78 6.65 3.75 -5.49
N ALA A 79 7.64 4.42 -6.06
CA ALA A 79 8.20 5.66 -5.55
C ALA A 79 7.62 6.83 -6.37
N VAL A 80 6.67 7.56 -5.77
CA VAL A 80 5.81 8.51 -6.52
C VAL A 80 5.76 9.86 -5.84
N ALA A 81 6.03 10.93 -6.60
CA ALA A 81 5.88 12.28 -6.09
C ALA A 81 4.39 12.61 -5.89
N PRO A 82 3.98 13.08 -4.69
CA PRO A 82 2.62 13.51 -4.46
C PRO A 82 2.24 14.65 -5.41
N THR A 83 1.11 14.49 -6.07
CA THR A 83 0.57 15.51 -6.98
C THR A 83 0.12 16.76 -6.21
N LYS A 84 0.04 17.91 -6.89
CA LYS A 84 -0.52 19.16 -6.35
C LYS A 84 -1.91 18.92 -5.77
N ASN A 85 -2.78 18.24 -6.51
CA ASN A 85 -4.08 17.80 -6.03
C ASN A 85 -3.95 16.54 -5.18
N ALA A 86 -4.28 16.66 -3.88
CA ALA A 86 -4.22 15.55 -2.93
C ALA A 86 -5.12 14.37 -3.32
N ASP A 87 -6.31 14.66 -3.90
CA ASP A 87 -7.29 13.62 -4.22
C ASP A 87 -6.78 12.67 -5.31
N ARG A 88 -5.95 13.19 -6.24
CA ARG A 88 -5.30 12.36 -7.26
C ARG A 88 -4.27 11.42 -6.66
N PHE A 89 -3.50 11.91 -5.69
CA PHE A 89 -2.54 11.06 -4.99
C PHE A 89 -3.25 10.03 -4.11
N GLU A 90 -4.33 10.39 -3.44
CA GLU A 90 -5.15 9.45 -2.67
C GLU A 90 -5.79 8.39 -3.56
N TRP A 91 -6.28 8.77 -4.74
CA TRP A 91 -6.75 7.82 -5.75
C TRP A 91 -5.64 6.86 -6.20
N PHE A 92 -4.41 7.37 -6.40
CA PHE A 92 -3.26 6.50 -6.68
C PHE A 92 -3.01 5.51 -5.53
N LEU A 93 -3.01 5.96 -4.26
CA LEU A 93 -2.83 5.08 -3.10
C LEU A 93 -3.88 3.97 -3.05
N GLU A 94 -5.13 4.32 -3.31
CA GLU A 94 -6.25 3.37 -3.39
C GLU A 94 -6.00 2.33 -4.48
N LYS A 95 -5.77 2.75 -5.73
CA LYS A 95 -5.62 1.82 -6.86
C LYS A 95 -4.34 1.01 -6.80
N ALA A 96 -3.24 1.59 -6.35
CA ALA A 96 -1.99 0.87 -6.11
C ALA A 96 -2.18 -0.24 -5.07
N THR A 97 -2.94 0.02 -4.00
CA THR A 97 -3.27 -0.99 -2.99
C THR A 97 -4.16 -2.09 -3.57
N GLU A 98 -5.19 -1.73 -4.34
CA GLU A 98 -6.10 -2.70 -4.98
C GLU A 98 -5.37 -3.64 -5.96
N VAL A 99 -4.39 -3.15 -6.72
CA VAL A 99 -3.59 -4.00 -7.62
C VAL A 99 -2.49 -4.77 -6.88
N GLY A 100 -2.17 -4.40 -5.64
CA GLY A 100 -1.27 -5.15 -4.78
C GLY A 100 0.19 -4.72 -4.84
N VAL A 101 0.47 -3.42 -4.77
CA VAL A 101 1.85 -2.96 -4.55
C VAL A 101 2.34 -3.39 -3.17
N SER A 102 3.64 -3.67 -3.06
CA SER A 102 4.26 -4.10 -1.79
C SER A 102 4.60 -2.92 -0.89
N ALA A 103 5.02 -1.80 -1.48
CA ALA A 103 5.36 -0.58 -0.76
C ALA A 103 5.15 0.67 -1.61
N ILE A 104 4.90 1.79 -0.93
CA ILE A 104 4.76 3.12 -1.53
C ILE A 104 5.75 4.06 -0.84
N VAL A 105 6.58 4.73 -1.63
CA VAL A 105 7.56 5.73 -1.19
C VAL A 105 7.14 7.08 -1.77
N PRO A 106 6.49 7.96 -0.99
CA PRO A 106 6.23 9.33 -1.43
C PRO A 106 7.57 10.05 -1.67
N LEU A 107 7.73 10.71 -2.82
CA LEU A 107 8.97 11.38 -3.21
C LEU A 107 8.89 12.89 -3.07
N GLU A 108 9.97 13.50 -2.60
CA GLU A 108 10.24 14.91 -2.78
C GLU A 108 11.26 15.09 -3.91
N THR A 109 10.85 15.74 -5.01
CA THR A 109 11.65 16.00 -6.19
C THR A 109 11.83 17.51 -6.37
N GLU A 110 12.73 17.93 -7.27
CA GLU A 110 13.00 19.34 -7.56
C GLU A 110 11.73 20.08 -7.98
N HIS A 111 10.91 19.48 -8.84
CA HIS A 111 9.68 20.08 -9.36
C HIS A 111 8.44 19.76 -8.52
N SER A 112 8.60 19.19 -7.32
CA SER A 112 7.47 18.92 -6.41
C SER A 112 6.84 20.23 -5.94
N GLU A 113 5.60 20.50 -6.35
CA GLU A 113 4.82 21.62 -5.81
C GLU A 113 4.30 21.30 -4.39
N ARG A 114 4.08 20.03 -4.10
CA ARG A 114 3.57 19.56 -2.81
C ARG A 114 4.69 18.95 -1.96
N ARG A 115 5.11 19.71 -0.94
CA ARG A 115 6.14 19.28 0.03
C ARG A 115 5.56 18.83 1.37
N VAL A 116 4.23 18.80 1.49
CA VAL A 116 3.56 18.35 2.72
C VAL A 116 2.81 17.05 2.42
N PHE A 117 3.22 16.00 3.10
CA PHE A 117 2.59 14.69 3.06
C PHE A 117 1.96 14.38 4.42
N LYS A 118 0.73 13.85 4.42
CA LYS A 118 0.00 13.46 5.64
C LYS A 118 -0.06 11.94 5.75
N PRO A 119 0.91 11.29 6.43
CA PRO A 119 1.01 9.83 6.45
C PRO A 119 -0.19 9.15 7.10
N GLU A 120 -0.79 9.75 8.13
CA GLU A 120 -1.97 9.20 8.79
C GLU A 120 -3.17 9.08 7.85
N ARG A 121 -3.44 10.14 7.04
CA ARG A 121 -4.53 10.12 6.06
C ARG A 121 -4.25 9.12 4.94
N ALA A 122 -3.04 9.10 4.41
CA ALA A 122 -2.61 8.13 3.41
C ALA A 122 -2.73 6.68 3.93
N GLY A 123 -2.33 6.43 5.17
CA GLY A 123 -2.46 5.14 5.82
C GLY A 123 -3.92 4.67 5.95
N LYS A 124 -4.85 5.59 6.21
CA LYS A 124 -6.30 5.28 6.24
C LYS A 124 -6.82 4.89 4.86
N VAL A 125 -6.42 5.60 3.81
CA VAL A 125 -6.79 5.27 2.41
C VAL A 125 -6.31 3.87 2.04
N ILE A 126 -5.03 3.55 2.31
CA ILE A 126 -4.43 2.24 2.06
C ILE A 126 -5.19 1.14 2.82
N THR A 127 -5.47 1.36 4.10
CA THR A 127 -6.19 0.36 4.91
C THR A 127 -7.61 0.12 4.41
N ALA A 128 -8.32 1.18 4.02
CA ALA A 128 -9.66 1.06 3.45
C ALA A 128 -9.64 0.30 2.12
N ALA A 129 -8.71 0.63 1.22
CA ALA A 129 -8.53 -0.05 -0.07
C ALA A 129 -8.15 -1.53 0.10
N MET A 130 -7.25 -1.85 1.03
CA MET A 130 -6.88 -3.23 1.37
C MET A 130 -8.11 -4.04 1.83
N LYS A 131 -8.90 -3.49 2.75
CA LYS A 131 -10.12 -4.14 3.26
C LYS A 131 -11.15 -4.36 2.14
N GLN A 132 -11.38 -3.34 1.33
CA GLN A 132 -12.36 -3.36 0.24
C GLN A 132 -11.95 -4.34 -0.87
N SER A 133 -10.68 -4.43 -1.21
CA SER A 133 -10.14 -5.36 -2.20
C SER A 133 -9.83 -6.76 -1.64
N LEU A 134 -10.19 -7.01 -0.37
CA LEU A 134 -10.03 -8.29 0.32
C LEU A 134 -8.60 -8.82 0.35
N LYS A 135 -7.60 -7.95 0.48
CA LYS A 135 -6.18 -8.35 0.53
C LYS A 135 -5.71 -8.53 1.96
N ALA A 136 -4.88 -9.55 2.20
CA ALA A 136 -4.27 -9.78 3.50
C ALA A 136 -2.91 -9.07 3.68
N TYR A 137 -2.38 -8.47 2.62
CA TYR A 137 -1.12 -7.72 2.65
C TYR A 137 -1.40 -6.23 2.53
N ARG A 138 -1.00 -5.48 3.56
CA ARG A 138 -1.08 -4.03 3.56
C ARG A 138 0.20 -3.45 2.99
N PRO A 139 0.15 -2.62 1.93
CA PRO A 139 1.35 -1.94 1.44
C PRO A 139 2.08 -1.18 2.54
N GLU A 140 3.40 -1.31 2.58
CA GLU A 140 4.25 -0.48 3.44
C GLU A 140 4.22 0.95 2.93
N LEU A 141 3.92 1.92 3.82
CA LEU A 141 3.95 3.34 3.49
C LEU A 141 5.16 3.98 4.13
N HIS A 142 6.10 4.44 3.31
CA HIS A 142 7.28 5.16 3.76
C HIS A 142 6.99 6.65 4.01
N PRO A 143 7.82 7.34 4.78
CA PRO A 143 7.76 8.79 4.89
C PRO A 143 8.08 9.46 3.55
N LEU A 144 7.75 10.76 3.43
CA LEU A 144 8.19 11.58 2.31
C LEU A 144 9.72 11.56 2.24
N THR A 145 10.27 11.09 1.13
CA THR A 145 11.69 10.80 0.97
C THR A 145 12.27 11.63 -0.17
N PRO A 146 13.41 12.32 0.03
CA PRO A 146 14.10 13.01 -1.05
C PRO A 146 14.45 12.04 -2.19
N PHE A 147 14.25 12.47 -3.44
CA PHE A 147 14.45 11.62 -4.62
C PHE A 147 15.84 10.96 -4.66
N ARG A 148 16.90 11.75 -4.44
CA ARG A 148 18.28 11.23 -4.47
C ARG A 148 18.54 10.16 -3.42
N GLU A 149 17.94 10.31 -2.23
CA GLU A 149 18.01 9.30 -1.17
C GLU A 149 17.30 8.01 -1.59
N ALA A 150 16.08 8.13 -2.12
CA ALA A 150 15.32 6.97 -2.58
C ALA A 150 15.99 6.24 -3.75
N ALA A 151 16.56 6.99 -4.71
CA ALA A 151 17.22 6.45 -5.90
C ALA A 151 18.55 5.74 -5.56
N ALA A 152 19.29 6.25 -4.57
CA ALA A 152 20.56 5.67 -4.14
C ALA A 152 20.40 4.42 -3.25
N ARG A 153 19.21 4.20 -2.67
CA ARG A 153 18.99 3.02 -1.80
C ARG A 153 19.18 1.72 -2.60
N PRO A 154 19.91 0.74 -2.06
CA PRO A 154 19.97 -0.60 -2.65
C PRO A 154 18.57 -1.18 -2.79
N PHE A 155 18.32 -1.84 -3.91
CA PHE A 155 17.07 -2.56 -4.17
C PHE A 155 17.40 -3.91 -4.82
N ASP A 156 16.91 -4.98 -4.22
CA ASP A 156 17.04 -6.32 -4.77
C ASP A 156 15.95 -6.53 -5.85
N GLY A 157 16.29 -6.16 -7.09
CA GLY A 157 15.41 -6.13 -8.24
C GLY A 157 15.80 -5.04 -9.22
N ARG A 158 14.89 -4.70 -10.13
CA ARG A 158 15.12 -3.69 -11.16
C ARG A 158 14.52 -2.34 -10.78
N LYS A 159 15.26 -1.27 -11.07
CA LYS A 159 14.79 0.10 -10.91
C LYS A 159 14.42 0.69 -12.27
N PHE A 160 13.32 1.43 -12.29
CA PHE A 160 12.82 2.13 -13.48
C PHE A 160 12.43 3.55 -13.14
N ILE A 161 12.70 4.47 -14.04
CA ILE A 161 12.26 5.86 -13.95
C ILE A 161 11.35 6.20 -15.13
N ALA A 162 10.14 6.66 -14.85
CA ALA A 162 9.19 7.12 -15.86
C ALA A 162 9.37 8.63 -16.04
N HIS A 163 9.83 9.06 -17.21
CA HIS A 163 10.05 10.48 -17.54
C HIS A 163 9.70 10.80 -18.99
N CYS A 164 9.46 12.08 -19.30
CA CYS A 164 9.06 12.56 -20.61
C CYS A 164 10.21 13.16 -21.44
N ALA A 165 11.45 13.24 -20.92
CA ALA A 165 12.59 13.86 -21.57
C ALA A 165 13.29 12.92 -22.59
N PRO A 166 13.00 12.98 -23.92
CA PRO A 166 13.54 12.03 -24.90
C PRO A 166 15.06 12.09 -25.01
N ALA A 167 15.64 13.28 -24.89
CA ALA A 167 17.08 13.51 -25.01
C ALA A 167 17.89 12.81 -23.89
N LEU A 168 17.28 12.48 -22.80
CA LEU A 168 17.90 11.83 -21.63
C LEU A 168 17.70 10.31 -21.59
N SER A 169 17.16 9.73 -22.66
CA SER A 169 17.00 8.27 -22.81
C SER A 169 17.92 7.76 -23.94
N PRO A 170 19.23 7.57 -23.71
CA PRO A 170 20.17 7.16 -24.76
C PRO A 170 19.82 5.82 -25.42
N ALA A 171 19.22 4.92 -24.65
CA ALA A 171 18.76 3.62 -25.14
C ALA A 171 17.29 3.64 -25.66
N GLY A 172 16.65 4.85 -25.73
CA GLY A 172 15.23 4.99 -26.04
C GLY A 172 14.31 4.58 -24.89
N LYS A 173 13.00 4.74 -25.12
CA LYS A 173 11.98 4.30 -24.16
C LYS A 173 11.82 2.79 -24.23
N ILE A 174 11.73 2.16 -23.07
CA ILE A 174 11.46 0.71 -22.97
C ILE A 174 9.99 0.47 -22.64
N TYR A 175 9.45 -0.56 -23.27
CA TYR A 175 8.09 -1.03 -22.91
C TYR A 175 8.20 -1.92 -21.67
N LEU A 176 7.82 -1.38 -20.53
CA LEU A 176 7.99 -2.00 -19.22
C LEU A 176 7.49 -3.46 -19.15
N PRO A 177 6.26 -3.78 -19.65
CA PRO A 177 5.75 -5.17 -19.62
C PRO A 177 6.59 -6.17 -20.40
N ALA A 178 7.29 -5.73 -21.47
CA ALA A 178 8.17 -6.63 -22.23
C ALA A 178 9.56 -6.79 -21.59
N THR A 179 9.85 -5.98 -20.58
CA THR A 179 11.17 -5.90 -19.96
C THR A 179 11.19 -6.65 -18.61
N LEU A 180 10.09 -6.65 -17.86
CA LEU A 180 9.95 -7.35 -16.59
C LEU A 180 9.67 -8.84 -16.79
N ARG A 181 10.33 -9.67 -15.99
CA ARG A 181 10.06 -11.10 -15.92
C ARG A 181 9.01 -11.40 -14.85
N LYS A 182 8.26 -12.47 -15.04
CA LYS A 182 7.29 -12.93 -14.04
C LYS A 182 8.02 -13.21 -12.71
N GLY A 183 7.50 -12.63 -11.62
CA GLY A 183 8.08 -12.79 -10.27
C GLY A 183 9.24 -11.85 -9.96
N GLU A 184 9.70 -11.05 -10.93
CA GLU A 184 10.80 -10.10 -10.73
C GLU A 184 10.36 -8.93 -9.83
N ALA A 185 11.24 -8.53 -8.91
CA ALA A 185 11.01 -7.35 -8.09
C ALA A 185 11.28 -6.07 -8.90
N ALA A 186 10.41 -5.07 -8.75
CA ALA A 186 10.55 -3.79 -9.43
C ALA A 186 10.34 -2.60 -8.48
N LEU A 187 11.16 -1.58 -8.65
CA LEU A 187 11.00 -0.25 -8.06
C LEU A 187 10.80 0.76 -9.19
N VAL A 188 9.66 1.43 -9.20
CA VAL A 188 9.29 2.37 -10.26
C VAL A 188 9.20 3.77 -9.69
N PHE A 189 9.98 4.70 -10.26
CA PHE A 189 9.95 6.11 -9.92
C PHE A 189 9.03 6.87 -10.87
N ILE A 190 8.10 7.65 -10.31
CA ILE A 190 7.15 8.51 -11.02
C ILE A 190 7.24 9.93 -10.46
N GLY A 191 7.54 10.89 -11.32
CA GLY A 191 7.68 12.30 -10.99
C GLY A 191 6.35 13.02 -10.74
N PRO A 192 6.40 14.30 -10.32
CA PRO A 192 5.25 15.18 -10.24
C PRO A 192 4.76 15.62 -11.63
N GLU A 193 3.79 16.54 -11.67
CA GLU A 193 3.28 17.11 -12.93
C GLU A 193 4.38 17.79 -13.77
N GLY A 194 5.41 18.35 -13.13
CA GLY A 194 6.58 18.99 -13.78
C GLY A 194 7.68 18.02 -14.19
N ASP A 195 7.45 16.71 -14.09
CA ASP A 195 8.45 15.66 -14.33
C ASP A 195 9.68 15.76 -13.40
N PHE A 196 10.65 14.88 -13.59
CA PHE A 196 11.96 14.95 -12.95
C PHE A 196 12.86 15.96 -13.66
N SER A 197 13.79 16.58 -12.93
CA SER A 197 14.84 17.40 -13.55
C SER A 197 15.84 16.53 -14.33
N ALA A 198 16.56 17.16 -15.26
CA ALA A 198 17.60 16.48 -16.03
C ALA A 198 18.68 15.84 -15.12
N GLU A 199 18.99 16.53 -14.03
CA GLU A 199 19.98 16.07 -13.04
C GLU A 199 19.45 14.87 -12.24
N GLU A 200 18.17 14.87 -11.88
CA GLU A 200 17.52 13.73 -11.21
C GLU A 200 17.48 12.50 -12.11
N ILE A 201 17.13 12.67 -13.38
CA ILE A 201 17.12 11.57 -14.36
C ILE A 201 18.54 11.00 -14.54
N ALA A 202 19.54 11.85 -14.73
CA ALA A 202 20.93 11.42 -14.86
C ALA A 202 21.41 10.67 -13.62
N PHE A 203 21.05 11.16 -12.42
CA PHE A 203 21.37 10.51 -11.16
C PHE A 203 20.72 9.12 -11.04
N ALA A 204 19.43 8.99 -11.39
CA ALA A 204 18.74 7.70 -11.37
C ALA A 204 19.36 6.69 -12.34
N CYS A 205 19.77 7.13 -13.54
CA CYS A 205 20.40 6.25 -14.52
C CYS A 205 21.81 5.77 -14.08
N ALA A 206 22.45 6.45 -13.14
CA ALA A 206 23.76 6.08 -12.60
C ALA A 206 23.70 5.18 -11.36
N ASN A 207 22.52 5.00 -10.74
CA ASN A 207 22.30 4.27 -9.48
C ASN A 207 21.22 3.17 -9.63
#